data_f5e585d01312ca462d30e1aa5822cb1d
#
_entry.id   f5e585d01312ca462d30e1aa5822cb1d
#
_cell.length_a   1.000
_cell.length_b   1.000
_cell.length_c   1.000
_cell.angle_alpha   90.00
_cell.angle_beta   90.00
_cell.angle_gamma   90.00
#
_symmetry.space_group_name_H-M   'P 1'
#
loop_
_entity.id
_entity.type
_entity.pdbx_description
1 polymer ?
#
loop_
_entity_poly.entity_id
_entity_poly.type
_entity_poly.pdbx_seq_one_letter_code
_entity_poly.pdbx_strand_id
1 'polypeptide(L)'
;MYGKRLAYTVKIKDVKPIEGADKIELAQVMDYTVVVKKNEFQPGDIAMYIEVDSVLPDGLDPVLKQKYEDIKNGKELPGATKDEMKTALAAVQEQSRYPYFEFLRDKKFKIKSMKLSKFGVISQGILFRLDTVGITEKLDVDVDLTNRFNITEIVQDAEEAGLVQEPRNKFFKFLMRYKWFRALKLGTKFICDWKAEWPGKSDEENVQKVFTKMKTLYPNKEWIATEKLEGQNITIYSYVAESIFGKFLPGLFGKKKKIGVCSRTRNLPEKGFGAPFWNTVKRLRYDEKIKKIPGEWFCRGEHIGPGIQGNIYNLPRTEIRFFDFYQKKDGKFVKLNYEESIEFAKKWDLPFVPVLDEHYVLPETAQEMLEQSDKNTVFGNNLSHKREGFVLRLRDDYNVSFKVKNPFYTI
;
A
#
# COMPACT_ATOMS: atom_id res chain seq x y z
N MET A 1 -14.73 -11.30 0.72
CA MET A 1 -13.63 -10.33 0.98
C MET A 1 -13.89 -9.14 0.09
N TYR A 2 -14.40 -8.02 0.63
CA TYR A 2 -14.56 -6.79 -0.14
C TYR A 2 -13.16 -6.23 -0.36
N GLY A 3 -12.72 -6.16 -1.63
CA GLY A 3 -11.48 -5.53 -2.03
C GLY A 3 -11.51 -4.04 -1.67
N LYS A 4 -10.34 -3.41 -1.58
CA LYS A 4 -10.22 -1.95 -1.41
C LYS A 4 -10.87 -1.25 -2.60
N ARG A 5 -11.71 -0.27 -2.32
CA ARG A 5 -12.27 0.59 -3.36
C ARG A 5 -11.19 1.53 -3.89
N LEU A 6 -10.90 1.40 -5.18
CA LEU A 6 -9.86 2.17 -5.86
C LEU A 6 -10.42 3.14 -6.90
N ALA A 7 -11.63 2.88 -7.39
CA ALA A 7 -12.35 3.77 -8.30
C ALA A 7 -13.82 3.84 -7.88
N TYR A 8 -14.37 5.03 -7.83
CA TYR A 8 -15.76 5.25 -7.44
C TYR A 8 -16.28 6.61 -7.91
N THR A 9 -17.59 6.77 -7.90
CA THR A 9 -18.21 8.04 -8.27
C THR A 9 -18.07 9.05 -7.14
N VAL A 10 -17.71 10.28 -7.52
CA VAL A 10 -17.58 11.43 -6.62
C VAL A 10 -18.34 12.63 -7.17
N LYS A 11 -18.76 13.52 -6.29
CA LYS A 11 -19.29 14.83 -6.68
C LYS A 11 -18.15 15.86 -6.66
N ILE A 12 -18.00 16.62 -7.73
CA ILE A 12 -17.10 17.76 -7.78
C ILE A 12 -17.60 18.83 -6.82
N LYS A 13 -16.79 19.18 -5.82
CA LYS A 13 -17.15 20.20 -4.81
C LYS A 13 -16.91 21.61 -5.36
N ASP A 14 -15.78 21.81 -6.02
CA ASP A 14 -15.33 23.12 -6.52
C ASP A 14 -14.34 22.92 -7.66
N VAL A 15 -14.21 23.93 -8.52
CA VAL A 15 -13.21 23.99 -9.59
C VAL A 15 -12.56 25.38 -9.57
N LYS A 16 -11.25 25.41 -9.39
CA LYS A 16 -10.49 26.66 -9.28
C LYS A 16 -9.50 26.79 -10.42
N PRO A 17 -9.33 28.01 -10.97
CA PRO A 17 -8.25 28.26 -11.91
C PRO A 17 -6.90 28.07 -11.21
N ILE A 18 -5.92 27.60 -11.98
CA ILE A 18 -4.53 27.51 -11.53
C ILE A 18 -3.81 28.74 -12.07
N GLU A 19 -3.23 29.56 -11.20
CA GLU A 19 -2.52 30.76 -11.58
C GLU A 19 -1.39 30.45 -12.58
N GLY A 20 -1.37 31.19 -13.69
CA GLY A 20 -0.40 30.99 -14.77
C GLY A 20 -0.63 29.73 -15.63
N ALA A 21 -1.78 29.05 -15.54
CA ALA A 21 -2.15 27.91 -16.36
C ALA A 21 -3.38 28.19 -17.23
N ASP A 22 -3.21 28.12 -18.56
CA ASP A 22 -4.29 28.40 -19.52
C ASP A 22 -5.16 27.19 -19.86
N LYS A 23 -4.64 25.97 -19.69
CA LYS A 23 -5.25 24.72 -20.21
C LYS A 23 -5.76 23.78 -19.13
N ILE A 24 -5.47 24.06 -17.86
CA ILE A 24 -5.77 23.19 -16.75
C ILE A 24 -6.35 23.97 -15.56
N GLU A 25 -7.16 23.28 -14.77
CA GLU A 25 -7.82 23.75 -13.56
C GLU A 25 -7.66 22.74 -12.43
N LEU A 26 -7.99 23.14 -11.21
CA LEU A 26 -7.91 22.30 -10.02
C LEU A 26 -9.33 21.95 -9.54
N ALA A 27 -9.77 20.74 -9.77
CA ALA A 27 -11.02 20.24 -9.23
C ALA A 27 -10.83 19.72 -7.81
N GLN A 28 -11.79 20.01 -6.92
CA GLN A 28 -11.82 19.50 -5.55
C GLN A 28 -12.88 18.41 -5.43
N VAL A 29 -12.46 17.22 -4.96
CA VAL A 29 -13.33 16.08 -4.66
C VAL A 29 -12.99 15.54 -3.27
N MET A 30 -14.01 15.40 -2.40
CA MET A 30 -13.76 15.16 -0.97
C MET A 30 -12.78 16.20 -0.43
N ASP A 31 -11.63 15.78 0.12
CA ASP A 31 -10.54 16.67 0.53
C ASP A 31 -9.29 16.48 -0.35
N TYR A 32 -9.47 15.95 -1.59
CA TYR A 32 -8.44 15.84 -2.61
C TYR A 32 -8.53 16.97 -3.63
N THR A 33 -7.36 17.34 -4.16
CA THR A 33 -7.27 18.19 -5.34
C THR A 33 -6.77 17.39 -6.53
N VAL A 34 -7.43 17.55 -7.68
CA VAL A 34 -7.10 16.84 -8.93
C VAL A 34 -6.99 17.85 -10.05
N VAL A 35 -5.88 17.82 -10.78
CA VAL A 35 -5.70 18.65 -11.97
C VAL A 35 -6.49 18.05 -13.12
N VAL A 36 -7.33 18.88 -13.74
CA VAL A 36 -8.21 18.53 -14.85
C VAL A 36 -7.99 19.51 -16.02
N LYS A 37 -8.53 19.18 -17.19
CA LYS A 37 -8.53 20.13 -18.31
C LYS A 37 -9.48 21.29 -18.00
N LYS A 38 -9.15 22.45 -18.53
CA LYS A 38 -9.99 23.64 -18.39
C LYS A 38 -11.39 23.41 -18.97
N ASN A 39 -12.42 23.77 -18.21
CA ASN A 39 -13.82 23.61 -18.56
C ASN A 39 -14.27 22.13 -18.71
N GLU A 40 -13.53 21.17 -18.19
CA GLU A 40 -13.90 19.74 -18.25
C GLU A 40 -14.98 19.38 -17.23
N PHE A 41 -14.96 20.02 -16.06
CA PHE A 41 -15.90 19.79 -14.96
C PHE A 41 -16.47 21.10 -14.41
N GLN A 42 -17.65 20.97 -13.78
CA GLN A 42 -18.27 22.06 -13.02
C GLN A 42 -18.61 21.58 -11.60
N PRO A 43 -18.68 22.50 -10.61
CA PRO A 43 -19.20 22.15 -9.29
C PRO A 43 -20.57 21.50 -9.37
N GLY A 44 -20.72 20.35 -8.72
CA GLY A 44 -21.94 19.55 -8.77
C GLY A 44 -21.90 18.34 -9.72
N ASP A 45 -20.99 18.31 -10.68
CA ASP A 45 -20.83 17.16 -11.59
C ASP A 45 -20.51 15.87 -10.84
N ILE A 46 -21.01 14.74 -11.37
CA ILE A 46 -20.62 13.41 -10.92
C ILE A 46 -19.53 12.88 -11.87
N ALA A 47 -18.41 12.48 -11.30
CA ALA A 47 -17.26 11.97 -12.04
C ALA A 47 -16.78 10.64 -11.47
N MET A 48 -16.07 9.83 -12.27
CA MET A 48 -15.30 8.69 -11.78
C MET A 48 -13.97 9.20 -11.26
N TYR A 49 -13.71 8.97 -9.98
CA TYR A 49 -12.43 9.25 -9.33
C TYR A 49 -11.66 7.94 -9.16
N ILE A 50 -10.38 7.95 -9.52
CA ILE A 50 -9.46 6.83 -9.31
C ILE A 50 -8.36 7.30 -8.37
N GLU A 51 -8.17 6.52 -7.31
CA GLU A 51 -7.22 6.84 -6.24
C GLU A 51 -5.76 6.74 -6.68
N VAL A 52 -4.91 7.46 -5.96
CA VAL A 52 -3.46 7.23 -6.01
C VAL A 52 -3.13 5.80 -5.56
N ASP A 53 -1.98 5.30 -5.99
CA ASP A 53 -1.52 3.94 -5.77
C ASP A 53 -2.39 2.87 -6.44
N SER A 54 -3.16 3.25 -7.46
CA SER A 54 -3.91 2.36 -8.33
C SER A 54 -3.16 2.03 -9.62
N VAL A 55 -3.44 0.85 -10.17
CA VAL A 55 -2.99 0.41 -11.51
C VAL A 55 -4.21 0.16 -12.37
N LEU A 56 -4.27 0.85 -13.48
CA LEU A 56 -5.30 0.65 -14.50
C LEU A 56 -4.94 -0.55 -15.39
N PRO A 57 -5.94 -1.23 -15.96
CA PRO A 57 -5.67 -2.35 -16.86
C PRO A 57 -5.06 -1.89 -18.19
N ASP A 58 -4.12 -2.66 -18.69
CA ASP A 58 -3.65 -2.55 -20.08
C ASP A 58 -4.74 -3.09 -21.02
N GLY A 59 -5.26 -2.23 -21.86
CA GLY A 59 -6.37 -2.55 -22.77
C GLY A 59 -5.95 -3.20 -24.09
N LEU A 60 -4.65 -3.24 -24.41
CA LEU A 60 -4.15 -3.89 -25.62
C LEU A 60 -4.07 -5.42 -25.42
N ASP A 61 -4.55 -6.16 -26.41
CA ASP A 61 -4.30 -7.59 -26.47
C ASP A 61 -2.81 -7.90 -26.77
N PRO A 62 -2.35 -9.15 -26.63
CA PRO A 62 -0.95 -9.50 -26.84
C PRO A 62 -0.39 -9.16 -28.23
N VAL A 63 -1.24 -9.20 -29.27
CA VAL A 63 -0.81 -8.91 -30.66
C VAL A 63 -0.62 -7.41 -30.85
N LEU A 64 -1.61 -6.62 -30.45
CA LEU A 64 -1.55 -5.15 -30.48
C LEU A 64 -0.43 -4.61 -29.60
N LYS A 65 -0.19 -5.24 -28.45
CA LYS A 65 0.91 -4.87 -27.57
C LYS A 65 2.27 -5.11 -28.21
N GLN A 66 2.46 -6.25 -28.86
CA GLN A 66 3.68 -6.53 -29.60
C GLN A 66 3.88 -5.53 -30.74
N LYS A 67 2.82 -5.23 -31.48
CA LYS A 67 2.83 -4.23 -32.54
C LYS A 67 3.21 -2.85 -32.04
N TYR A 68 2.61 -2.43 -30.91
CA TYR A 68 2.95 -1.16 -30.25
C TYR A 68 4.44 -1.07 -29.90
N GLU A 69 5.00 -2.13 -29.30
CA GLU A 69 6.43 -2.18 -28.94
C GLU A 69 7.34 -2.21 -30.18
N ASP A 70 6.95 -2.89 -31.23
CA ASP A 70 7.74 -2.96 -32.47
C ASP A 70 7.74 -1.61 -33.24
N ILE A 71 6.64 -0.86 -33.25
CA ILE A 71 6.59 0.53 -33.74
C ILE A 71 7.47 1.42 -32.89
N LYS A 72 7.31 1.36 -31.55
CA LYS A 72 8.06 2.18 -30.59
C LYS A 72 9.57 1.98 -30.70
N ASN A 73 9.99 0.75 -30.99
CA ASN A 73 11.40 0.39 -31.16
C ASN A 73 11.92 0.56 -32.59
N GLY A 74 11.11 1.12 -33.50
CA GLY A 74 11.47 1.35 -34.92
C GLY A 74 11.60 0.09 -35.78
N LYS A 75 11.10 -1.06 -35.30
CA LYS A 75 11.17 -2.32 -36.07
C LYS A 75 10.14 -2.40 -37.17
N GLU A 76 8.93 -1.92 -36.93
CA GLU A 76 7.81 -1.99 -37.90
C GLU A 76 7.82 -0.80 -38.87
N LEU A 77 8.46 0.32 -38.51
CA LEU A 77 8.57 1.55 -39.31
C LEU A 77 10.03 2.05 -39.33
N PRO A 78 10.96 1.33 -39.97
CA PRO A 78 12.36 1.76 -40.01
C PRO A 78 12.50 3.05 -40.84
N GLY A 79 13.11 4.07 -40.24
CA GLY A 79 13.31 5.38 -40.89
C GLY A 79 12.13 6.35 -40.81
N ALA A 80 11.04 5.99 -40.12
CA ALA A 80 9.90 6.87 -39.94
C ALA A 80 10.27 8.11 -39.07
N THR A 81 9.66 9.22 -39.41
CA THR A 81 9.72 10.43 -38.60
C THR A 81 9.02 10.26 -37.25
N LYS A 82 9.33 11.13 -36.29
CA LYS A 82 8.66 11.12 -34.97
C LYS A 82 7.14 11.26 -35.10
N ASP A 83 6.66 12.04 -36.04
CA ASP A 83 5.23 12.29 -36.24
C ASP A 83 4.53 11.07 -36.85
N GLU A 84 5.16 10.39 -37.83
CA GLU A 84 4.65 9.14 -38.39
C GLU A 84 4.58 8.03 -37.31
N MET A 85 5.63 7.88 -36.49
CA MET A 85 5.62 6.94 -35.38
C MET A 85 4.52 7.28 -34.35
N LYS A 86 4.35 8.54 -34.04
CA LYS A 86 3.30 8.99 -33.10
C LYS A 86 1.91 8.69 -33.62
N THR A 87 1.67 8.91 -34.90
CA THR A 87 0.39 8.61 -35.59
C THR A 87 0.12 7.10 -35.59
N ALA A 88 1.13 6.29 -35.90
CA ALA A 88 1.00 4.83 -35.90
C ALA A 88 0.74 4.28 -34.47
N LEU A 89 1.42 4.81 -33.47
CA LEU A 89 1.19 4.44 -32.06
C LEU A 89 -0.24 4.81 -31.63
N ALA A 90 -0.72 6.00 -31.99
CA ALA A 90 -2.09 6.44 -31.67
C ALA A 90 -3.13 5.49 -32.30
N ALA A 91 -2.95 5.08 -33.54
CA ALA A 91 -3.84 4.13 -34.23
C ALA A 91 -3.91 2.75 -33.54
N VAL A 92 -2.81 2.29 -32.93
CA VAL A 92 -2.82 1.07 -32.12
C VAL A 92 -3.53 1.30 -30.80
N GLN A 93 -3.32 2.44 -30.15
CA GLN A 93 -3.95 2.79 -28.87
C GLN A 93 -5.47 2.95 -28.99
N GLU A 94 -5.98 3.43 -30.14
CA GLU A 94 -7.41 3.53 -30.40
C GLU A 94 -8.11 2.16 -30.45
N GLN A 95 -7.39 1.08 -30.74
CA GLN A 95 -7.90 -0.30 -30.70
C GLN A 95 -7.88 -0.93 -29.31
N SER A 96 -7.44 -0.19 -28.30
CA SER A 96 -7.44 -0.64 -26.90
C SER A 96 -8.87 -0.84 -26.40
N ARG A 97 -9.08 -1.82 -25.54
CA ARG A 97 -10.33 -1.98 -24.77
C ARG A 97 -10.62 -0.77 -23.89
N TYR A 98 -9.59 -0.03 -23.48
CA TYR A 98 -9.67 1.14 -22.62
C TYR A 98 -8.91 2.33 -23.23
N PRO A 99 -9.35 2.86 -24.40
CA PRO A 99 -8.60 3.89 -25.13
C PRO A 99 -8.41 5.17 -24.30
N TYR A 100 -9.33 5.46 -23.39
CA TYR A 100 -9.28 6.59 -22.48
C TYR A 100 -8.21 6.48 -21.38
N PHE A 101 -7.60 5.29 -21.16
CA PHE A 101 -6.46 5.10 -20.24
C PHE A 101 -5.11 5.13 -20.95
N GLU A 102 -5.07 5.09 -22.27
CA GLU A 102 -3.84 4.89 -23.05
C GLU A 102 -2.79 5.98 -22.87
N PHE A 103 -3.20 7.21 -22.51
CA PHE A 103 -2.25 8.29 -22.20
C PHE A 103 -1.37 8.01 -20.96
N LEU A 104 -1.70 7.00 -20.17
CA LEU A 104 -0.92 6.55 -19.00
C LEU A 104 0.01 5.38 -19.31
N ARG A 105 0.07 4.90 -20.55
CA ARG A 105 0.88 3.74 -20.97
C ARG A 105 2.35 3.91 -20.60
N ASP A 106 2.95 5.06 -20.87
CA ASP A 106 4.35 5.34 -20.53
C ASP A 106 4.61 5.38 -19.02
N LYS A 107 3.57 5.62 -18.22
CA LYS A 107 3.58 5.52 -16.76
C LYS A 107 3.19 4.12 -16.26
N LYS A 108 3.15 3.12 -17.17
CA LYS A 108 2.74 1.73 -16.88
C LYS A 108 1.37 1.67 -16.18
N PHE A 109 0.46 2.56 -16.58
CA PHE A 109 -0.91 2.69 -16.04
C PHE A 109 -1.00 2.95 -14.53
N LYS A 110 0.07 3.41 -13.90
CA LYS A 110 0.12 3.69 -12.46
C LYS A 110 -0.36 5.11 -12.17
N ILE A 111 -1.31 5.22 -11.24
CA ILE A 111 -1.77 6.50 -10.71
C ILE A 111 -0.94 6.85 -9.48
N LYS A 112 -0.23 7.95 -9.54
CA LYS A 112 0.55 8.50 -8.42
C LYS A 112 0.16 9.95 -8.19
N SER A 113 0.41 10.45 -6.98
CA SER A 113 0.35 11.91 -6.74
C SER A 113 1.33 12.62 -7.67
N MET A 114 0.92 13.73 -8.21
CA MET A 114 1.73 14.53 -9.14
C MET A 114 1.83 15.97 -8.65
N LYS A 115 3.06 16.43 -8.45
CA LYS A 115 3.33 17.84 -8.17
C LYS A 115 3.59 18.57 -9.47
N LEU A 116 2.78 19.60 -9.74
CA LEU A 116 3.05 20.54 -10.80
C LEU A 116 3.87 21.72 -10.22
N SER A 117 5.19 21.51 -10.12
CA SER A 117 6.09 22.44 -9.43
C SER A 117 6.04 23.88 -9.99
N LYS A 118 5.79 24.03 -11.31
CA LYS A 118 5.62 25.34 -11.96
C LYS A 118 4.49 26.15 -11.35
N PHE A 119 3.44 25.49 -10.87
CA PHE A 119 2.21 26.12 -10.38
C PHE A 119 2.02 25.95 -8.87
N GLY A 120 2.91 25.24 -8.19
CA GLY A 120 2.81 24.98 -6.74
C GLY A 120 1.63 24.10 -6.34
N VAL A 121 0.96 23.40 -7.28
CA VAL A 121 -0.22 22.57 -7.01
C VAL A 121 0.09 21.09 -7.04
N ILE A 122 -0.73 20.32 -6.34
CA ILE A 122 -0.64 18.87 -6.28
C ILE A 122 -1.92 18.27 -6.85
N SER A 123 -1.77 17.24 -7.70
CA SER A 123 -2.87 16.41 -8.19
C SER A 123 -2.80 15.04 -7.53
N GLN A 124 -3.88 14.63 -6.87
CA GLN A 124 -3.98 13.36 -6.15
C GLN A 124 -5.09 12.52 -6.76
N GLY A 125 -4.70 11.49 -7.50
CA GLY A 125 -5.64 10.68 -8.28
C GLY A 125 -5.91 11.27 -9.66
N ILE A 126 -6.97 10.74 -10.29
CA ILE A 126 -7.42 11.17 -11.61
C ILE A 126 -8.94 11.15 -11.69
N LEU A 127 -9.50 12.08 -12.45
CA LEU A 127 -10.93 12.19 -12.71
C LEU A 127 -11.23 11.89 -14.17
N PHE A 128 -12.34 11.21 -14.40
CA PHE A 128 -12.92 11.01 -15.71
C PHE A 128 -14.40 11.37 -15.70
N ARG A 129 -14.88 12.02 -16.75
CA ARG A 129 -16.30 12.13 -17.00
C ARG A 129 -16.89 10.73 -17.23
N LEU A 130 -18.09 10.48 -16.74
CA LEU A 130 -18.71 9.15 -16.87
C LEU A 130 -18.94 8.75 -18.32
N ASP A 131 -19.36 9.70 -19.16
CA ASP A 131 -19.55 9.49 -20.60
C ASP A 131 -18.26 9.13 -21.33
N THR A 132 -17.14 9.74 -20.97
CA THR A 132 -15.81 9.45 -21.56
C THR A 132 -15.37 8.01 -21.31
N VAL A 133 -15.74 7.42 -20.17
CA VAL A 133 -15.40 6.03 -19.83
C VAL A 133 -16.52 5.03 -20.18
N GLY A 134 -17.49 5.46 -21.01
CA GLY A 134 -18.57 4.60 -21.50
C GLY A 134 -19.66 4.29 -20.47
N ILE A 135 -19.83 5.13 -19.46
CA ILE A 135 -20.93 5.05 -18.49
C ILE A 135 -22.01 6.02 -18.93
N THR A 136 -23.12 5.51 -19.45
CA THR A 136 -24.25 6.30 -19.95
C THR A 136 -25.41 6.35 -18.94
N GLU A 137 -25.45 5.41 -18.00
CA GLU A 137 -26.43 5.40 -16.93
C GLU A 137 -26.13 6.47 -15.87
N LYS A 138 -27.20 7.00 -15.26
CA LYS A 138 -27.07 7.93 -14.14
C LYS A 138 -26.65 7.16 -12.90
N LEU A 139 -25.50 7.52 -12.33
CA LEU A 139 -24.99 6.94 -11.10
C LEU A 139 -25.10 7.95 -9.96
N ASP A 140 -25.34 7.43 -8.76
CA ASP A 140 -25.23 8.20 -7.52
C ASP A 140 -23.76 8.39 -7.12
N VAL A 141 -23.54 9.24 -6.13
CA VAL A 141 -22.22 9.40 -5.49
C VAL A 141 -21.88 8.13 -4.71
N ASP A 142 -20.61 7.79 -4.65
CA ASP A 142 -20.05 6.70 -3.83
C ASP A 142 -20.30 5.28 -4.40
N VAL A 143 -20.62 5.16 -5.67
CA VAL A 143 -20.75 3.86 -6.38
C VAL A 143 -19.37 3.31 -6.69
N ASP A 144 -19.06 2.08 -6.24
CA ASP A 144 -17.79 1.41 -6.49
C ASP A 144 -17.69 0.92 -7.95
N LEU A 145 -16.68 1.41 -8.66
CA LEU A 145 -16.38 1.08 -10.04
C LEU A 145 -15.09 0.23 -10.20
N THR A 146 -14.44 -0.13 -9.10
CA THR A 146 -13.15 -0.82 -9.09
C THR A 146 -13.15 -2.09 -9.94
N ASN A 147 -14.15 -2.96 -9.70
CA ASN A 147 -14.28 -4.22 -10.42
C ASN A 147 -14.74 -4.03 -11.87
N ARG A 148 -15.59 -3.03 -12.14
CA ARG A 148 -16.09 -2.73 -13.48
C ARG A 148 -14.95 -2.41 -14.46
N PHE A 149 -13.93 -1.71 -13.96
CA PHE A 149 -12.77 -1.33 -14.75
C PHE A 149 -11.52 -2.19 -14.47
N ASN A 150 -11.63 -3.27 -13.71
CA ASN A 150 -10.50 -4.14 -13.34
C ASN A 150 -9.29 -3.37 -12.77
N ILE A 151 -9.56 -2.35 -11.96
CA ILE A 151 -8.52 -1.53 -11.33
C ILE A 151 -7.93 -2.29 -10.15
N THR A 152 -6.61 -2.31 -10.03
CA THR A 152 -5.89 -3.00 -8.96
C THR A 152 -5.04 -2.04 -8.16
N GLU A 153 -4.69 -2.41 -6.94
CA GLU A 153 -3.74 -1.64 -6.13
C GLU A 153 -2.32 -1.83 -6.66
N ILE A 154 -1.50 -0.76 -6.60
CA ILE A 154 -0.05 -0.94 -6.78
C ILE A 154 0.40 -1.83 -5.63
N VAL A 155 0.71 -3.08 -5.93
CA VAL A 155 1.34 -3.98 -4.97
C VAL A 155 2.75 -3.45 -4.77
N GLN A 156 2.99 -2.79 -3.63
CA GLN A 156 4.33 -2.33 -3.24
C GLN A 156 5.24 -3.51 -2.85
N ASP A 157 4.70 -4.72 -2.82
CA ASP A 157 5.46 -5.92 -2.56
C ASP A 157 6.37 -6.20 -3.77
N ALA A 158 7.62 -5.76 -3.68
CA ALA A 158 8.73 -6.29 -4.51
C ALA A 158 8.74 -7.84 -4.52
N GLU A 159 8.01 -8.45 -3.61
CA GLU A 159 7.77 -9.88 -3.47
C GLU A 159 6.96 -10.48 -4.62
N GLU A 160 5.94 -9.82 -5.18
CA GLU A 160 5.19 -10.38 -6.31
C GLU A 160 5.92 -10.20 -7.65
N ALA A 161 6.67 -9.12 -7.82
CA ALA A 161 7.41 -8.85 -9.06
C ALA A 161 8.70 -9.68 -9.20
N GLY A 162 9.30 -10.14 -8.07
CA GLY A 162 10.59 -10.83 -8.04
C GLY A 162 10.53 -12.35 -7.85
N LEU A 163 9.38 -12.90 -7.41
CA LEU A 163 9.29 -14.27 -6.94
C LEU A 163 8.86 -15.28 -7.97
N VAL A 164 8.34 -14.88 -9.11
CA VAL A 164 8.04 -15.78 -10.21
C VAL A 164 8.89 -15.40 -11.41
N GLN A 165 10.18 -15.71 -11.38
CA GLN A 165 10.85 -16.03 -12.64
C GLN A 165 10.12 -17.23 -13.22
N GLU A 166 9.25 -16.97 -14.20
CA GLU A 166 8.60 -18.06 -14.94
C GLU A 166 9.68 -19.03 -15.43
N PRO A 167 9.57 -20.32 -15.12
CA PRO A 167 10.55 -21.28 -15.56
C PRO A 167 10.61 -21.23 -17.09
N ARG A 168 11.79 -21.02 -17.65
CA ARG A 168 12.04 -20.98 -19.12
C ARG A 168 11.62 -22.28 -19.84
N ASN A 169 11.41 -23.36 -19.10
CA ASN A 169 11.06 -24.67 -19.64
C ASN A 169 9.55 -24.95 -19.51
N LYS A 170 8.87 -25.25 -20.62
CA LYS A 170 7.43 -25.57 -20.68
C LYS A 170 7.00 -26.71 -19.76
N PHE A 171 7.85 -27.72 -19.56
CA PHE A 171 7.61 -28.83 -18.65
C PHE A 171 7.58 -28.40 -17.17
N PHE A 172 8.52 -27.53 -16.78
CA PHE A 172 8.52 -26.92 -15.44
C PHE A 172 7.30 -26.00 -15.22
N LYS A 173 6.88 -25.27 -16.26
CA LYS A 173 5.67 -24.44 -16.21
C LYS A 173 4.41 -25.29 -15.99
N PHE A 174 4.35 -26.47 -16.60
CA PHE A 174 3.27 -27.44 -16.36
C PHE A 174 3.29 -27.98 -14.93
N LEU A 175 4.46 -28.40 -14.43
CA LEU A 175 4.60 -28.91 -13.07
C LEU A 175 4.30 -27.85 -11.99
N MET A 176 4.56 -26.58 -12.24
CA MET A 176 4.22 -25.45 -11.35
C MET A 176 2.70 -25.26 -11.16
N ARG A 177 1.84 -25.91 -11.94
CA ARG A 177 0.39 -25.92 -11.70
C ARG A 177 0.01 -26.73 -10.45
N TYR A 178 0.85 -27.67 -10.03
CA TYR A 178 0.59 -28.54 -8.87
C TYR A 178 1.14 -27.91 -7.59
N LYS A 179 0.27 -27.80 -6.55
CA LYS A 179 0.64 -27.20 -5.25
C LYS A 179 1.85 -27.90 -4.61
N TRP A 180 1.94 -29.21 -4.69
CA TRP A 180 3.04 -30.01 -4.12
C TRP A 180 4.38 -29.71 -4.80
N PHE A 181 4.40 -29.53 -6.12
CA PHE A 181 5.62 -29.24 -6.87
C PHE A 181 6.11 -27.81 -6.62
N ARG A 182 5.19 -26.85 -6.52
CA ARG A 182 5.52 -25.49 -6.08
C ARG A 182 6.15 -25.49 -4.69
N ALA A 183 5.58 -26.25 -3.75
CA ALA A 183 6.10 -26.41 -2.40
C ALA A 183 7.51 -27.01 -2.37
N LEU A 184 7.80 -27.97 -3.24
CA LEU A 184 9.12 -28.62 -3.33
C LEU A 184 10.19 -27.66 -3.88
N LYS A 185 9.87 -26.91 -4.94
CA LYS A 185 10.80 -25.99 -5.62
C LYS A 185 11.03 -24.70 -4.84
N LEU A 186 9.98 -24.14 -4.24
CA LEU A 186 10.04 -22.90 -3.48
C LEU A 186 10.44 -23.10 -2.01
N GLY A 187 10.69 -24.35 -1.60
CA GLY A 187 11.06 -24.66 -0.20
C GLY A 187 9.91 -24.42 0.79
N THR A 188 8.69 -24.31 0.30
CA THR A 188 7.51 -24.01 1.12
C THR A 188 6.62 -25.23 1.24
N LYS A 189 6.59 -25.84 2.40
CA LYS A 189 5.57 -26.84 2.69
C LYS A 189 4.15 -26.23 2.79
N PHE A 190 4.01 -24.93 3.13
CA PHE A 190 2.73 -24.23 3.19
C PHE A 190 2.95 -22.72 3.12
N ILE A 191 2.53 -22.08 2.03
CA ILE A 191 2.15 -20.67 2.06
C ILE A 191 0.76 -20.71 2.71
N CYS A 192 0.67 -20.40 4.00
CA CYS A 192 -0.62 -20.25 4.64
C CYS A 192 -1.17 -18.88 4.26
N ASP A 193 -2.40 -18.88 3.75
CA ASP A 193 -3.18 -17.66 3.62
C ASP A 193 -3.37 -17.02 5.01
N TRP A 194 -3.68 -15.74 5.03
CA TRP A 194 -4.00 -15.01 6.24
C TRP A 194 -5.18 -15.69 6.96
N LYS A 195 -5.01 -16.07 8.19
CA LYS A 195 -6.05 -16.78 8.95
C LYS A 195 -7.13 -15.81 9.41
N ALA A 196 -8.38 -16.24 9.38
CA ALA A 196 -9.53 -15.42 9.81
C ALA A 196 -9.46 -15.02 11.29
N GLU A 197 -8.79 -15.80 12.14
CA GLU A 197 -8.58 -15.52 13.57
C GLU A 197 -7.49 -14.50 13.86
N TRP A 198 -6.66 -14.14 12.84
CA TRP A 198 -5.60 -13.17 12.99
C TRP A 198 -6.15 -11.74 12.96
N PRO A 199 -5.44 -10.78 13.56
CA PRO A 199 -5.81 -9.36 13.45
C PRO A 199 -6.00 -8.95 12.00
N GLY A 200 -6.97 -8.10 11.71
CA GLY A 200 -7.18 -7.56 10.35
C GLY A 200 -5.88 -7.02 9.75
N LYS A 201 -5.81 -6.97 8.42
CA LYS A 201 -4.64 -6.38 7.74
C LYS A 201 -4.52 -4.92 8.15
N SER A 202 -3.28 -4.43 8.34
CA SER A 202 -3.05 -3.00 8.58
C SER A 202 -3.20 -2.26 7.25
N ASP A 203 -4.23 -1.47 7.13
CA ASP A 203 -4.46 -0.60 5.99
C ASP A 203 -5.25 0.61 6.46
N GLU A 204 -4.53 1.54 7.03
CA GLU A 204 -5.12 2.80 7.46
C GLU A 204 -5.63 3.58 6.25
N GLU A 205 -6.84 4.15 6.38
CA GLU A 205 -7.41 5.05 5.38
C GLU A 205 -6.59 6.35 5.28
N ASN A 206 -6.57 6.95 4.10
CA ASN A 206 -5.97 8.27 3.93
C ASN A 206 -6.81 9.36 4.59
N VAL A 207 -6.15 10.35 5.20
CA VAL A 207 -6.81 11.47 5.88
C VAL A 207 -7.86 12.15 5.02
N GLN A 208 -7.59 12.36 3.73
CA GLN A 208 -8.51 13.05 2.82
C GLN A 208 -9.85 12.32 2.60
N LYS A 209 -9.92 11.01 2.93
CA LYS A 209 -11.18 10.25 2.90
C LYS A 209 -11.97 10.35 4.19
N VAL A 210 -11.25 10.46 5.30
CA VAL A 210 -11.86 10.25 6.61
C VAL A 210 -11.83 11.49 7.50
N PHE A 211 -11.13 12.55 7.12
CA PHE A 211 -10.91 13.73 7.95
C PHE A 211 -12.21 14.31 8.53
N THR A 212 -13.16 14.65 7.66
CA THR A 212 -14.44 15.23 8.08
C THR A 212 -15.18 14.31 9.06
N LYS A 213 -15.19 12.99 8.79
CA LYS A 213 -15.79 11.99 9.67
C LYS A 213 -15.06 11.94 11.02
N MET A 214 -13.72 11.91 11.02
CA MET A 214 -12.93 11.84 12.26
C MET A 214 -13.09 13.11 13.09
N LYS A 215 -13.05 14.28 12.46
CA LYS A 215 -13.27 15.57 13.12
C LYS A 215 -14.68 15.67 13.75
N THR A 216 -15.69 15.14 13.08
CA THR A 216 -17.08 15.13 13.58
C THR A 216 -17.28 14.13 14.73
N LEU A 217 -16.75 12.91 14.61
CA LEU A 217 -16.95 11.86 15.60
C LEU A 217 -16.08 12.06 16.86
N TYR A 218 -14.91 12.67 16.71
CA TYR A 218 -13.91 12.81 17.77
C TYR A 218 -13.43 14.27 17.90
N PRO A 219 -14.34 15.22 18.15
CA PRO A 219 -13.97 16.64 18.27
C PRO A 219 -13.06 16.83 19.48
N ASN A 220 -11.97 17.58 19.29
CA ASN A 220 -11.00 17.94 20.35
C ASN A 220 -10.36 16.74 21.09
N LYS A 221 -10.42 15.55 20.53
CA LYS A 221 -9.77 14.38 21.09
C LYS A 221 -8.27 14.37 20.76
N GLU A 222 -7.49 13.78 21.67
CA GLU A 222 -6.06 13.59 21.47
C GLU A 222 -5.77 12.33 20.64
N TRP A 223 -4.78 12.47 19.77
CA TRP A 223 -4.29 11.41 18.91
C TRP A 223 -2.79 11.20 19.14
N ILE A 224 -2.35 9.97 19.00
CA ILE A 224 -0.94 9.62 18.97
C ILE A 224 -0.47 9.69 17.53
N ALA A 225 0.46 10.60 17.22
CA ALA A 225 1.08 10.71 15.92
C ALA A 225 2.41 9.94 15.90
N THR A 226 2.53 8.95 15.03
CA THR A 226 3.77 8.19 14.83
C THR A 226 4.28 8.37 13.41
N GLU A 227 5.59 8.39 13.20
CA GLU A 227 6.14 8.49 11.84
C GLU A 227 5.77 7.24 11.04
N LYS A 228 5.22 7.47 9.84
CA LYS A 228 5.01 6.41 8.87
C LYS A 228 6.34 6.09 8.21
N LEU A 229 6.93 4.97 8.59
CA LEU A 229 8.20 4.54 8.02
C LEU A 229 7.99 3.88 6.66
N GLU A 230 8.88 4.19 5.71
CA GLU A 230 8.94 3.59 4.39
C GLU A 230 9.69 2.27 4.45
N GLY A 231 9.00 1.18 4.21
CA GLY A 231 9.57 -0.15 4.31
C GLY A 231 8.65 -1.25 3.79
N GLN A 232 8.75 -2.40 4.40
CA GLN A 232 7.90 -3.56 4.13
C GLN A 232 7.24 -4.02 5.42
N ASN A 233 5.91 -4.14 5.40
CA ASN A 233 5.17 -4.61 6.56
C ASN A 233 5.65 -6.01 6.98
N ILE A 234 5.97 -6.17 8.25
CA ILE A 234 6.34 -7.43 8.88
C ILE A 234 5.51 -7.67 10.12
N THR A 235 5.13 -8.92 10.31
CA THR A 235 4.53 -9.38 11.56
C THR A 235 5.28 -10.59 12.07
N ILE A 236 5.70 -10.54 13.34
CA ILE A 236 6.25 -11.68 14.06
C ILE A 236 5.19 -12.17 15.02
N TYR A 237 4.77 -13.42 14.89
CA TYR A 237 3.74 -13.97 15.75
C TYR A 237 4.19 -15.24 16.47
N SER A 238 3.67 -15.44 17.67
CA SER A 238 3.89 -16.66 18.41
C SER A 238 2.61 -17.47 18.52
N TYR A 239 2.74 -18.79 18.46
CA TYR A 239 1.62 -19.72 18.61
C TYR A 239 2.05 -21.00 19.31
N VAL A 240 1.10 -21.63 19.97
CA VAL A 240 1.34 -22.92 20.62
C VAL A 240 1.02 -24.03 19.65
N ALA A 241 2.04 -24.80 19.28
CA ALA A 241 1.88 -25.98 18.42
C ALA A 241 1.81 -27.25 19.27
N GLU A 242 0.79 -28.04 19.02
CA GLU A 242 0.73 -29.40 19.55
C GLU A 242 1.71 -30.29 18.78
N SER A 243 2.49 -31.09 19.50
CA SER A 243 3.30 -32.16 18.89
C SER A 243 2.38 -33.15 18.18
N ILE A 244 2.79 -33.62 16.99
CA ILE A 244 2.06 -34.72 16.30
C ILE A 244 1.93 -35.92 17.23
N PHE A 245 2.95 -36.21 18.02
CA PHE A 245 2.92 -37.30 19.02
C PHE A 245 2.12 -36.92 20.28
N GLY A 246 1.96 -35.66 20.62
CA GLY A 246 1.14 -35.20 21.75
C GLY A 246 -0.36 -35.43 21.52
N LYS A 247 -0.80 -35.57 20.28
CA LYS A 247 -2.18 -36.01 19.95
C LYS A 247 -2.44 -37.45 20.30
N PHE A 248 -1.40 -38.29 20.28
CA PHE A 248 -1.52 -39.74 20.59
C PHE A 248 -1.13 -40.10 22.04
N LEU A 249 -0.30 -39.23 22.68
CA LEU A 249 0.17 -39.43 24.07
C LEU A 249 0.12 -38.09 24.82
N PRO A 250 -1.08 -37.66 25.23
CA PRO A 250 -1.24 -36.40 26.01
C PRO A 250 -0.48 -36.51 27.32
N GLY A 251 0.47 -35.61 27.56
CA GLY A 251 1.28 -35.58 28.78
C GLY A 251 2.77 -35.94 28.58
N LEU A 252 3.15 -36.71 27.56
CA LEU A 252 4.57 -37.06 27.30
C LEU A 252 5.28 -36.04 26.38
N PHE A 253 4.52 -35.34 25.53
CA PHE A 253 5.05 -34.34 24.59
C PHE A 253 4.32 -33.02 24.79
N GLY A 254 4.94 -32.12 25.55
CA GLY A 254 4.37 -30.84 25.88
C GLY A 254 4.11 -29.93 24.66
N LYS A 255 3.16 -29.03 24.83
CA LYS A 255 2.89 -27.95 23.85
C LYS A 255 4.14 -27.08 23.73
N LYS A 256 4.65 -26.89 22.50
CA LYS A 256 5.82 -26.04 22.22
C LYS A 256 5.39 -24.72 21.58
N LYS A 257 5.82 -23.62 22.14
CA LYS A 257 5.65 -22.31 21.54
C LYS A 257 6.56 -22.18 20.32
N LYS A 258 5.99 -21.79 19.19
CA LYS A 258 6.66 -21.56 17.92
C LYS A 258 6.48 -20.13 17.49
N ILE A 259 7.37 -19.67 16.60
CA ILE A 259 7.34 -18.34 15.98
C ILE A 259 7.05 -18.51 14.50
N GLY A 260 6.27 -17.59 13.96
CA GLY A 260 6.09 -17.39 12.53
C GLY A 260 6.33 -15.94 12.14
N VAL A 261 6.57 -15.72 10.87
CA VAL A 261 6.76 -14.38 10.28
C VAL A 261 5.80 -14.23 9.11
N CYS A 262 5.13 -13.10 9.02
CA CYS A 262 4.26 -12.75 7.91
C CYS A 262 4.73 -11.44 7.26
N SER A 263 4.49 -11.32 5.96
CA SER A 263 4.35 -10.02 5.31
C SER A 263 2.94 -9.46 5.55
N ARG A 264 2.56 -8.39 4.87
CA ARG A 264 1.21 -7.80 4.97
C ARG A 264 0.08 -8.79 4.69
N THR A 265 0.30 -9.77 3.80
CA THR A 265 -0.75 -10.66 3.27
C THR A 265 -0.45 -12.14 3.38
N ARG A 266 0.80 -12.52 3.67
CA ARG A 266 1.25 -13.92 3.57
C ARG A 266 2.10 -14.34 4.75
N ASN A 267 1.96 -15.60 5.12
CA ASN A 267 2.91 -16.25 6.02
C ASN A 267 4.20 -16.60 5.25
N LEU A 268 5.34 -16.22 5.80
CA LEU A 268 6.64 -16.32 5.15
C LEU A 268 7.41 -17.56 5.60
N PRO A 269 7.86 -18.39 4.67
CA PRO A 269 8.74 -19.50 5.01
C PRO A 269 10.12 -18.98 5.45
N GLU A 270 10.79 -19.74 6.30
CA GLU A 270 12.11 -19.40 6.80
C GLU A 270 13.20 -19.40 5.71
N LYS A 271 12.98 -20.16 4.63
CA LYS A 271 13.88 -20.27 3.48
C LYS A 271 13.22 -19.72 2.22
N GLY A 272 13.99 -19.46 1.20
CA GLY A 272 13.51 -18.94 -0.07
C GLY A 272 13.12 -17.46 0.05
N PHE A 273 11.97 -17.08 -0.44
CA PHE A 273 11.55 -15.68 -0.50
C PHE A 273 11.30 -15.03 0.87
N GLY A 274 11.00 -15.81 1.91
CA GLY A 274 10.88 -15.30 3.28
C GLY A 274 12.21 -15.07 3.99
N ALA A 275 13.31 -15.59 3.43
CA ALA A 275 14.63 -15.53 4.06
C ALA A 275 15.09 -14.10 4.43
N PRO A 276 14.90 -13.04 3.62
CA PRO A 276 15.28 -11.69 4.00
C PRO A 276 14.66 -11.22 5.31
N PHE A 277 13.37 -11.49 5.50
CA PHE A 277 12.64 -11.18 6.74
C PHE A 277 13.14 -11.99 7.92
N TRP A 278 13.23 -13.31 7.74
CA TRP A 278 13.71 -14.22 8.78
C TRP A 278 15.16 -13.97 9.20
N ASN A 279 16.03 -13.61 8.26
CA ASN A 279 17.42 -13.26 8.56
C ASN A 279 17.49 -12.03 9.48
N THR A 280 16.65 -11.02 9.24
CA THR A 280 16.56 -9.85 10.11
C THR A 280 16.02 -10.23 11.49
N VAL A 281 14.92 -11.00 11.54
CA VAL A 281 14.31 -11.48 12.80
C VAL A 281 15.32 -12.25 13.65
N LYS A 282 16.05 -13.19 13.05
CA LYS A 282 17.06 -14.00 13.74
C LYS A 282 18.26 -13.18 14.18
N ARG A 283 18.78 -12.31 13.30
CA ARG A 283 19.93 -11.45 13.63
C ARG A 283 19.62 -10.54 14.82
N LEU A 284 18.38 -10.03 14.91
CA LEU A 284 17.92 -9.19 16.02
C LEU A 284 17.39 -10.00 17.20
N ARG A 285 17.38 -11.34 17.09
CA ARG A 285 16.89 -12.30 18.09
C ARG A 285 15.43 -12.07 18.51
N TYR A 286 14.61 -11.51 17.62
CA TYR A 286 13.20 -11.28 17.95
C TYR A 286 12.38 -12.57 18.02
N ASP A 287 12.76 -13.60 17.29
CA ASP A 287 12.20 -14.95 17.44
C ASP A 287 12.41 -15.51 18.85
N GLU A 288 13.61 -15.35 19.42
CA GLU A 288 13.89 -15.78 20.78
C GLU A 288 13.18 -14.91 21.84
N LYS A 289 13.19 -13.56 21.65
CA LYS A 289 12.53 -12.62 22.57
C LYS A 289 11.04 -12.89 22.63
N ILE A 290 10.35 -12.89 21.48
CA ILE A 290 8.90 -13.07 21.41
C ILE A 290 8.48 -14.49 21.85
N LYS A 291 9.32 -15.49 21.63
CA LYS A 291 9.09 -16.84 22.14
C LYS A 291 9.05 -16.91 23.66
N LYS A 292 9.83 -16.08 24.36
CA LYS A 292 9.88 -16.00 25.82
C LYS A 292 8.68 -15.29 26.45
N ILE A 293 7.98 -14.44 25.69
CA ILE A 293 6.83 -13.67 26.20
C ILE A 293 5.69 -14.65 26.56
N PRO A 294 5.11 -14.62 27.74
CA PRO A 294 3.96 -15.47 28.10
C PRO A 294 2.76 -15.26 27.16
N GLY A 295 2.04 -16.34 26.82
CA GLY A 295 0.89 -16.27 25.92
C GLY A 295 1.24 -16.25 24.43
N GLU A 296 0.25 -16.02 23.56
CA GLU A 296 0.40 -15.92 22.13
C GLU A 296 0.29 -14.46 21.70
N TRP A 297 1.20 -14.02 20.84
CA TRP A 297 1.37 -12.63 20.44
C TRP A 297 1.44 -12.46 18.93
N PHE A 298 1.01 -11.29 18.48
CA PHE A 298 1.10 -10.84 17.10
C PHE A 298 1.72 -9.44 17.11
N CYS A 299 3.01 -9.34 16.79
CA CYS A 299 3.80 -8.10 16.86
C CYS A 299 4.02 -7.56 15.46
N ARG A 300 3.39 -6.45 15.15
CA ARG A 300 3.39 -5.84 13.82
C ARG A 300 4.38 -4.70 13.76
N GLY A 301 5.13 -4.61 12.66
CA GLY A 301 6.16 -3.58 12.47
C GLY A 301 6.47 -3.32 11.01
N GLU A 302 7.44 -2.46 10.79
CA GLU A 302 8.00 -2.14 9.49
C GLU A 302 9.43 -2.67 9.40
N HIS A 303 9.73 -3.45 8.36
CA HIS A 303 11.04 -3.96 7.99
C HIS A 303 11.70 -2.97 7.04
N ILE A 304 12.83 -2.40 7.43
CA ILE A 304 13.49 -1.26 6.79
C ILE A 304 14.99 -1.50 6.64
N GLY A 305 15.61 -0.79 5.71
CA GLY A 305 17.06 -0.79 5.53
C GLY A 305 17.55 -1.21 4.14
N PRO A 306 18.80 -1.65 4.00
CA PRO A 306 19.41 -1.98 2.71
C PRO A 306 18.58 -3.00 1.91
N GLY A 307 18.35 -2.69 0.62
CA GLY A 307 17.56 -3.52 -0.29
C GLY A 307 16.04 -3.38 -0.14
N ILE A 308 15.57 -2.48 0.73
CA ILE A 308 14.16 -2.21 0.98
C ILE A 308 13.87 -0.75 0.63
N GLN A 309 12.95 -0.50 -0.31
CA GLN A 309 12.42 0.84 -0.67
C GLN A 309 13.50 1.93 -0.75
N GLY A 310 14.63 1.64 -1.41
CA GLY A 310 15.72 2.61 -1.59
C GLY A 310 16.55 2.93 -0.35
N ASN A 311 16.23 2.34 0.82
CA ASN A 311 16.94 2.60 2.10
C ASN A 311 17.09 4.10 2.41
N ILE A 312 16.00 4.85 2.31
CA ILE A 312 15.98 6.31 2.50
C ILE A 312 16.58 6.77 3.83
N TYR A 313 16.55 5.89 4.85
CA TYR A 313 17.10 6.14 6.19
C TYR A 313 18.62 5.96 6.27
N ASN A 314 19.28 5.55 5.19
CA ASN A 314 20.70 5.24 5.13
C ASN A 314 21.16 4.34 6.30
N LEU A 315 20.41 3.29 6.56
CA LEU A 315 20.76 2.30 7.58
C LEU A 315 21.83 1.35 7.07
N PRO A 316 22.83 0.99 7.90
CA PRO A 316 23.89 0.06 7.51
C PRO A 316 23.40 -1.39 7.44
N ARG A 317 22.32 -1.72 8.11
CA ARG A 317 21.70 -3.06 8.17
C ARG A 317 20.18 -2.94 8.25
N THR A 318 19.49 -4.03 7.89
CA THR A 318 18.03 -4.08 8.01
C THR A 318 17.60 -4.02 9.47
N GLU A 319 16.51 -3.33 9.77
CA GLU A 319 15.92 -3.21 11.10
C GLU A 319 14.41 -3.48 11.06
N ILE A 320 13.81 -3.63 12.23
CA ILE A 320 12.36 -3.71 12.40
C ILE A 320 11.96 -2.70 13.45
N ARG A 321 10.95 -1.86 13.15
CA ARG A 321 10.31 -0.94 14.09
C ARG A 321 8.87 -1.36 14.26
N PHE A 322 8.47 -1.66 15.50
CA PHE A 322 7.12 -2.12 15.82
C PHE A 322 6.17 -0.94 15.97
N PHE A 323 4.88 -1.16 15.66
CA PHE A 323 3.85 -0.15 15.80
C PHE A 323 2.53 -0.67 16.39
N ASP A 324 2.26 -1.98 16.34
CA ASP A 324 1.10 -2.60 16.95
C ASP A 324 1.46 -3.93 17.61
N PHE A 325 0.89 -4.16 18.80
CA PHE A 325 1.00 -5.42 19.51
C PHE A 325 -0.38 -5.95 19.85
N TYR A 326 -0.58 -7.24 19.62
CA TYR A 326 -1.83 -7.94 19.93
C TYR A 326 -1.53 -9.14 20.80
N GLN A 327 -2.29 -9.28 21.88
CA GLN A 327 -2.26 -10.45 22.75
C GLN A 327 -3.48 -11.33 22.45
N LYS A 328 -3.30 -12.64 22.38
CA LYS A 328 -4.43 -13.56 22.29
C LYS A 328 -5.06 -13.75 23.65
N LYS A 329 -6.31 -13.33 23.82
CA LYS A 329 -7.16 -13.47 25.01
C LYS A 329 -8.45 -14.14 24.58
N ASP A 330 -8.87 -15.21 25.26
CA ASP A 330 -10.11 -15.95 24.98
C ASP A 330 -10.30 -16.33 23.49
N GLY A 331 -9.20 -16.79 22.86
CA GLY A 331 -9.19 -17.20 21.45
C GLY A 331 -9.11 -16.06 20.43
N LYS A 332 -9.21 -14.79 20.83
CA LYS A 332 -9.16 -13.62 19.96
C LYS A 332 -7.91 -12.78 20.24
N PHE A 333 -7.39 -12.16 19.18
CA PHE A 333 -6.30 -11.19 19.33
C PHE A 333 -6.87 -9.82 19.69
N VAL A 334 -6.43 -9.29 20.83
CA VAL A 334 -6.80 -7.96 21.35
C VAL A 334 -5.59 -7.06 21.21
N LYS A 335 -5.77 -5.90 20.61
CA LYS A 335 -4.74 -4.87 20.45
C LYS A 335 -4.44 -4.21 21.79
N LEU A 336 -3.17 -3.99 22.09
CA LEU A 336 -2.74 -3.15 23.20
C LEU A 336 -3.04 -1.68 22.88
N ASN A 337 -3.37 -0.88 23.89
CA ASN A 337 -3.43 0.57 23.75
C ASN A 337 -2.01 1.17 23.66
N TYR A 338 -1.90 2.49 23.57
CA TYR A 338 -0.60 3.15 23.39
C TYR A 338 0.34 2.92 24.57
N GLU A 339 -0.11 3.18 25.79
CA GLU A 339 0.68 3.06 27.02
C GLU A 339 1.15 1.63 27.23
N GLU A 340 0.25 0.67 27.07
CA GLU A 340 0.55 -0.77 27.11
C GLU A 340 1.57 -1.16 26.04
N SER A 341 1.45 -0.59 24.82
CA SER A 341 2.36 -0.87 23.71
C SER A 341 3.77 -0.36 23.97
N ILE A 342 3.91 0.85 24.52
CA ILE A 342 5.22 1.43 24.88
C ILE A 342 5.87 0.66 26.03
N GLU A 343 5.11 0.32 27.07
CA GLU A 343 5.61 -0.49 28.19
C GLU A 343 6.06 -1.88 27.71
N PHE A 344 5.23 -2.53 26.89
CA PHE A 344 5.53 -3.83 26.33
C PHE A 344 6.80 -3.77 25.45
N ALA A 345 6.91 -2.78 24.58
CA ALA A 345 8.07 -2.57 23.71
C ALA A 345 9.36 -2.39 24.53
N LYS A 346 9.33 -1.57 25.57
CA LYS A 346 10.47 -1.35 26.49
C LYS A 346 10.83 -2.63 27.24
N LYS A 347 9.85 -3.30 27.83
CA LYS A 347 10.04 -4.53 28.63
C LYS A 347 10.71 -5.65 27.83
N TRP A 348 10.36 -5.79 26.57
CA TRP A 348 10.84 -6.89 25.74
C TRP A 348 11.93 -6.47 24.73
N ASP A 349 12.40 -5.23 24.81
CA ASP A 349 13.40 -4.66 23.92
C ASP A 349 13.01 -4.85 22.43
N LEU A 350 11.78 -4.40 22.12
CA LEU A 350 11.18 -4.36 20.79
C LEU A 350 11.03 -2.90 20.37
N PRO A 351 11.94 -2.34 19.53
CA PRO A 351 11.95 -0.92 19.25
C PRO A 351 10.68 -0.46 18.53
N PHE A 352 10.04 0.57 19.09
CA PHE A 352 8.82 1.16 18.54
C PHE A 352 9.14 2.15 17.41
N VAL A 353 8.17 2.43 16.54
CA VAL A 353 8.28 3.50 15.54
C VAL A 353 8.42 4.85 16.24
N PRO A 354 9.06 5.86 15.61
CA PRO A 354 9.17 7.17 16.21
C PRO A 354 7.82 7.79 16.53
N VAL A 355 7.63 8.23 17.74
CA VAL A 355 6.47 9.01 18.19
C VAL A 355 6.77 10.47 17.89
N LEU A 356 5.91 11.12 17.12
CA LEU A 356 6.06 12.52 16.71
C LEU A 356 5.35 13.46 17.67
N ASP A 357 4.19 13.04 18.17
CA ASP A 357 3.37 13.80 19.12
C ASP A 357 2.40 12.83 19.83
N GLU A 358 2.36 12.92 21.16
CA GLU A 358 1.48 12.10 22.01
C GLU A 358 0.13 12.79 22.30
N HIS A 359 0.01 14.07 21.99
CA HIS A 359 -1.16 14.91 22.27
C HIS A 359 -1.66 15.64 21.03
N TYR A 360 -1.51 15.01 19.87
CA TYR A 360 -1.90 15.63 18.61
C TYR A 360 -3.41 15.88 18.55
N VAL A 361 -3.80 17.10 18.24
CA VAL A 361 -5.20 17.50 18.02
C VAL A 361 -5.40 17.78 16.54
N LEU A 362 -6.53 17.28 15.98
CA LEU A 362 -6.83 17.48 14.57
C LEU A 362 -7.01 18.98 14.26
N PRO A 363 -6.29 19.53 13.27
CA PRO A 363 -6.45 20.91 12.84
C PRO A 363 -7.81 21.17 12.19
N GLU A 364 -8.05 22.38 11.69
CA GLU A 364 -9.34 22.70 11.09
C GLU A 364 -9.54 22.03 9.72
N THR A 365 -8.48 21.78 8.98
CA THR A 365 -8.55 21.23 7.63
C THR A 365 -7.60 20.05 7.41
N ALA A 366 -7.98 19.14 6.48
CA ALA A 366 -7.08 18.08 6.02
C ALA A 366 -5.84 18.65 5.32
N GLN A 367 -5.95 19.82 4.70
CA GLN A 367 -4.83 20.49 4.02
C GLN A 367 -3.72 20.86 5.00
N GLU A 368 -4.06 21.40 6.16
CA GLU A 368 -3.09 21.69 7.23
C GLU A 368 -2.33 20.42 7.68
N MET A 369 -3.01 19.28 7.75
CA MET A 369 -2.36 18.00 8.07
C MET A 369 -1.38 17.57 6.97
N LEU A 370 -1.73 17.77 5.71
CA LEU A 370 -0.83 17.47 4.59
C LEU A 370 0.42 18.38 4.62
N GLU A 371 0.26 19.65 4.94
CA GLU A 371 1.37 20.59 5.14
C GLU A 371 2.25 20.17 6.33
N GLN A 372 1.65 19.76 7.44
CA GLN A 372 2.38 19.24 8.60
C GLN A 372 3.12 17.92 8.30
N SER A 373 2.65 17.16 7.30
CA SER A 373 3.34 15.94 6.87
C SER A 373 4.60 16.21 6.06
N ASP A 374 4.72 17.41 5.45
CA ASP A 374 5.87 17.82 4.63
C ASP A 374 7.07 18.26 5.49
N LYS A 375 7.52 17.35 6.35
CA LYS A 375 8.71 17.52 7.19
C LYS A 375 9.70 16.40 6.90
N ASN A 376 10.91 16.56 7.40
CA ASN A 376 11.93 15.52 7.32
C ASN A 376 11.63 14.37 8.29
N THR A 377 12.20 13.19 7.98
CA THR A 377 12.20 12.05 8.91
C THR A 377 12.93 12.41 10.20
N VAL A 378 12.46 11.85 11.30
CA VAL A 378 13.19 11.92 12.60
C VAL A 378 13.94 10.62 12.88
N PHE A 379 14.03 9.74 11.89
CA PHE A 379 14.58 8.41 12.02
C PHE A 379 15.73 8.13 11.04
N GLY A 380 16.70 7.32 11.48
CA GLY A 380 17.82 6.86 10.67
C GLY A 380 19.00 7.86 10.60
N ASN A 381 19.87 7.65 9.64
CA ASN A 381 21.10 8.43 9.46
C ASN A 381 20.97 9.54 8.39
N ASN A 382 19.83 9.62 7.70
CA ASN A 382 19.56 10.62 6.67
C ASN A 382 18.38 11.51 7.09
N LEU A 383 18.58 12.34 8.09
CA LEU A 383 17.56 13.23 8.66
C LEU A 383 17.19 14.40 7.73
N SER A 384 17.86 14.57 6.60
CA SER A 384 17.49 15.57 5.58
C SER A 384 16.44 15.04 4.59
N HIS A 385 16.17 13.73 4.58
CA HIS A 385 15.16 13.14 3.70
C HIS A 385 13.74 13.46 4.19
N LYS A 386 12.84 13.73 3.26
CA LYS A 386 11.42 13.89 3.59
C LYS A 386 10.84 12.59 4.14
N ARG A 387 10.00 12.65 5.18
CA ARG A 387 9.26 11.48 5.67
C ARG A 387 8.13 11.11 4.73
N GLU A 388 7.75 9.84 4.70
CA GLU A 388 6.58 9.36 3.94
C GLU A 388 5.26 9.96 4.46
N GLY A 389 5.22 10.33 5.73
CA GLY A 389 4.07 10.88 6.41
C GLY A 389 4.01 10.48 7.87
N PHE A 390 2.80 10.41 8.41
CA PHE A 390 2.56 9.93 9.76
C PHE A 390 1.23 9.17 9.88
N VAL A 391 1.10 8.37 10.92
CA VAL A 391 -0.12 7.63 11.25
C VAL A 391 -0.66 8.20 12.56
N LEU A 392 -1.95 8.49 12.58
CA LEU A 392 -2.69 8.90 13.76
C LEU A 392 -3.51 7.75 14.32
N ARG A 393 -3.46 7.57 15.63
CA ARG A 393 -4.29 6.64 16.39
C ARG A 393 -4.98 7.38 17.51
N LEU A 394 -6.28 7.18 17.63
CA LEU A 394 -7.06 7.83 18.69
C LEU A 394 -6.58 7.31 20.06
N ARG A 395 -6.25 8.23 20.97
CA ARG A 395 -5.72 7.86 22.29
C ARG A 395 -6.70 7.02 23.11
N ASP A 396 -7.97 7.38 23.08
CA ASP A 396 -9.04 6.69 23.84
C ASP A 396 -9.47 5.35 23.19
N ASP A 397 -9.28 5.20 21.87
CA ASP A 397 -9.54 3.97 21.14
C ASP A 397 -8.46 3.73 20.08
N TYR A 398 -7.42 3.03 20.44
CA TYR A 398 -6.24 2.78 19.61
C TYR A 398 -6.51 1.93 18.34
N ASN A 399 -7.75 1.43 18.19
CA ASN A 399 -8.20 0.77 16.96
C ASN A 399 -8.63 1.78 15.87
N VAL A 400 -9.03 2.98 16.28
CA VAL A 400 -9.35 4.06 15.36
C VAL A 400 -8.07 4.71 14.87
N SER A 401 -7.77 4.55 13.58
CA SER A 401 -6.52 5.05 12.99
C SER A 401 -6.73 5.50 11.54
N PHE A 402 -5.87 6.40 11.10
CA PHE A 402 -5.74 6.79 9.70
C PHE A 402 -4.34 7.33 9.42
N LYS A 403 -3.98 7.42 8.14
CA LYS A 403 -2.66 7.89 7.71
C LYS A 403 -2.74 9.23 7.01
N VAL A 404 -1.69 10.01 7.19
CA VAL A 404 -1.43 11.26 6.47
C VAL A 404 -0.19 11.04 5.63
N LYS A 405 -0.36 10.86 4.33
CA LYS A 405 0.78 10.72 3.41
C LYS A 405 1.29 12.09 3.00
N ASN A 406 2.60 12.27 3.04
CA ASN A 406 3.25 13.45 2.52
C ASN A 406 3.14 13.48 0.98
N PRO A 407 2.42 14.46 0.40
CA PRO A 407 2.24 14.52 -1.05
C PRO A 407 3.53 14.88 -1.80
N PHE A 408 4.55 15.38 -1.10
CA PHE A 408 5.87 15.74 -1.67
C PHE A 408 6.92 14.65 -1.46
N TYR A 409 6.54 13.55 -0.83
CA TYR A 409 7.41 12.40 -0.65
C TYR A 409 7.67 11.70 -2.00
N THR A 410 8.93 11.52 -2.32
CA THR A 410 9.41 10.78 -3.50
C THR A 410 10.52 9.82 -3.07
N ILE A 411 10.45 8.59 -3.55
CA ILE A 411 11.51 7.59 -3.39
C ILE A 411 12.60 7.82 -4.42
#